data_5672255abb9a5605d5ce616d9781d300
#
_entry.id   5672255abb9a5605d5ce616d9781d300
#
_cell.length_a   1.000
_cell.length_b   1.000
_cell.length_c   1.000
_cell.angle_alpha   90.00
_cell.angle_beta   90.00
_cell.angle_gamma   90.00
#
_symmetry.space_group_name_H-M   'P 1'
#
loop_
_entity.id
_entity.type
_entity.pdbx_description
1 polymer ?
#
loop_
_entity_poly.entity_id
_entity_poly.type
_entity_poly.pdbx_seq_one_letter_code
_entity_poly.pdbx_strand_id
1 'polypeptide(L)'
;WPNVPDCYGWLGLDARGNWFMRDDQAQAHGPFAGGSPASKGSQLKHDKLIEFIQRNYEPDAAGQWFFQNGPQRVYVELEATPLIWRISDDFSIHDHTGKPAHMQRCLLDEHGHLYLQTNTGFGLVHTMDMACAANAVEQNRWHPLDAVAADLPSQFGYVPSPQTLKNQ
;
A
#
# COMPACT_ATOMS: atom_id res chain seq x y z
N TRP A 1 -23.61 7.12 -14.59
CA TRP A 1 -22.99 7.96 -13.57
C TRP A 1 -22.64 9.33 -14.14
N PRO A 2 -22.86 10.41 -13.37
CA PRO A 2 -22.40 11.73 -13.80
C PRO A 2 -20.86 11.77 -13.85
N ASN A 3 -20.31 12.61 -14.74
CA ASN A 3 -18.88 12.84 -14.82
C ASN A 3 -18.41 13.64 -13.59
N VAL A 4 -17.73 12.95 -12.68
CA VAL A 4 -17.11 13.58 -11.50
C VAL A 4 -15.61 13.49 -11.66
N PRO A 5 -14.86 14.60 -11.52
CA PRO A 5 -13.40 14.56 -11.64
C PRO A 5 -12.77 13.62 -10.62
N ASP A 6 -11.73 12.91 -11.03
CA ASP A 6 -10.94 12.09 -10.14
C ASP A 6 -10.24 12.95 -9.07
N CYS A 7 -10.03 12.39 -7.90
CA CYS A 7 -9.44 13.07 -6.76
C CYS A 7 -8.02 12.58 -6.53
N TYR A 8 -7.07 13.50 -6.40
CA TYR A 8 -5.65 13.19 -6.20
C TYR A 8 -5.11 13.90 -4.97
N GLY A 9 -4.26 13.19 -4.21
CA GLY A 9 -3.52 13.78 -3.10
C GLY A 9 -4.25 13.83 -1.76
N TRP A 10 -5.54 13.46 -1.71
CA TRP A 10 -6.39 13.59 -0.51
C TRP A 10 -6.39 12.36 0.39
N LEU A 11 -5.96 11.21 -0.13
CA LEU A 11 -5.98 9.94 0.60
C LEU A 11 -4.60 9.29 0.52
N GLY A 12 -4.08 8.84 1.67
CA GLY A 12 -2.81 8.13 1.74
C GLY A 12 -2.92 6.82 2.50
N LEU A 13 -2.07 5.87 2.12
CA LEU A 13 -1.91 4.59 2.80
C LEU A 13 -0.47 4.48 3.30
N ASP A 14 -0.28 4.31 4.60
CA ASP A 14 1.06 4.19 5.17
C ASP A 14 1.62 2.76 5.07
N ALA A 15 2.85 2.58 5.52
CA ALA A 15 3.55 1.30 5.49
C ALA A 15 2.98 0.27 6.49
N ARG A 16 2.02 0.65 7.31
CA ARG A 16 1.34 -0.21 8.28
C ARG A 16 -0.10 -0.54 7.91
N GLY A 17 -0.57 -0.05 6.76
CA GLY A 17 -1.94 -0.27 6.32
C GLY A 17 -2.95 0.70 6.91
N ASN A 18 -2.50 1.83 7.46
CA ASN A 18 -3.36 2.87 7.99
C ASN A 18 -3.70 3.90 6.93
N TRP A 19 -4.93 4.38 6.93
CA TRP A 19 -5.43 5.38 5.99
C TRP A 19 -5.33 6.78 6.57
N PHE A 20 -4.94 7.74 5.73
CA PHE A 20 -4.76 9.15 6.13
C PHE A 20 -5.55 10.06 5.19
N MET A 21 -6.26 11.03 5.78
CA MET A 21 -6.91 12.11 5.05
C MET A 21 -5.97 13.31 5.01
N ARG A 22 -5.76 13.86 3.82
CA ARG A 22 -4.80 14.93 3.58
C ARG A 22 -5.54 16.16 3.07
N ASP A 23 -5.79 17.13 3.96
CA ASP A 23 -6.41 18.40 3.59
C ASP A 23 -5.42 19.30 2.82
N ASP A 24 -5.85 20.51 2.47
CA ASP A 24 -5.01 21.47 1.75
C ASP A 24 -3.72 21.79 2.50
N GLN A 25 -3.77 21.87 3.83
CA GLN A 25 -2.60 22.15 4.65
C GLN A 25 -1.59 20.99 4.59
N ALA A 26 -2.06 19.77 4.73
CA ALA A 26 -1.19 18.60 4.64
C ALA A 26 -0.52 18.51 3.26
N GLN A 27 -1.29 18.75 2.20
CA GLN A 27 -0.76 18.72 0.83
C GLN A 27 0.25 19.86 0.59
N ALA A 28 0.02 21.03 1.18
CA ALA A 28 0.95 22.17 1.07
C ALA A 28 2.29 21.91 1.78
N HIS A 29 2.32 21.02 2.78
CA HIS A 29 3.54 20.67 3.50
C HIS A 29 4.43 19.66 2.77
N GLY A 30 3.98 19.13 1.64
CA GLY A 30 4.78 18.22 0.83
C GLY A 30 4.10 16.89 0.51
N PRO A 31 4.85 15.93 -0.07
CA PRO A 31 4.31 14.63 -0.44
C PRO A 31 3.96 13.79 0.79
N PHE A 32 3.08 12.82 0.60
CA PHE A 32 2.73 11.87 1.65
C PHE A 32 3.93 10.99 2.02
N ALA A 33 4.57 10.38 1.03
CA ALA A 33 5.76 9.57 1.22
C ALA A 33 7.01 10.46 1.25
N GLY A 34 7.87 10.27 2.25
CA GLY A 34 9.13 11.01 2.37
C GLY A 34 8.97 12.47 2.76
N GLY A 35 7.76 12.90 3.09
CA GLY A 35 7.51 14.26 3.55
C GLY A 35 7.70 14.41 5.06
N SER A 36 7.31 15.58 5.58
CA SER A 36 7.31 15.84 7.02
C SER A 36 6.10 15.17 7.69
N PRO A 37 6.07 15.05 9.03
CA PRO A 37 4.85 14.58 9.72
C PRO A 37 3.60 15.41 9.38
N ALA A 38 3.77 16.71 9.12
CA ALA A 38 2.65 17.59 8.75
C ALA A 38 2.06 17.29 7.38
N SER A 39 2.82 16.67 6.47
CA SER A 39 2.33 16.30 5.13
C SER A 39 1.53 14.99 5.12
N LYS A 40 1.57 14.21 6.19
CA LYS A 40 0.81 12.96 6.28
C LYS A 40 -0.69 13.19 6.41
N GLY A 41 -1.09 14.23 7.09
CA GLY A 41 -2.50 14.50 7.37
C GLY A 41 -2.97 13.79 8.63
N SER A 42 -4.27 13.51 8.68
CA SER A 42 -4.92 12.92 9.86
C SER A 42 -5.22 11.45 9.63
N GLN A 43 -4.82 10.61 10.57
CA GLN A 43 -5.12 9.19 10.49
C GLN A 43 -6.63 8.97 10.63
N LEU A 44 -7.19 8.21 9.70
CA LEU A 44 -8.59 7.83 9.72
C LEU A 44 -8.79 6.74 10.76
N LYS A 45 -9.80 6.91 11.63
CA LYS A 45 -10.07 5.98 12.73
C LYS A 45 -11.51 5.46 12.77
N HIS A 46 -12.37 5.96 11.89
CA HIS A 46 -13.77 5.54 11.82
C HIS A 46 -13.88 4.19 11.12
N ASP A 47 -14.22 3.15 11.87
CA ASP A 47 -14.19 1.76 11.38
C ASP A 47 -15.04 1.51 10.14
N LYS A 48 -16.26 2.04 10.12
CA LYS A 48 -17.16 1.85 8.96
C LYS A 48 -16.66 2.52 7.71
N LEU A 49 -16.03 3.68 7.85
CA LEU A 49 -15.46 4.40 6.72
C LEU A 49 -14.21 3.67 6.19
N ILE A 50 -13.37 3.17 7.08
CA ILE A 50 -12.23 2.34 6.71
C ILE A 50 -12.69 1.11 5.94
N GLU A 51 -13.70 0.39 6.44
CA GLU A 51 -14.27 -0.77 5.75
C GLU A 51 -14.79 -0.42 4.36
N PHE A 52 -15.47 0.72 4.23
CA PHE A 52 -15.99 1.15 2.95
C PHE A 52 -14.88 1.43 1.95
N ILE A 53 -13.83 2.13 2.36
CA ILE A 53 -12.65 2.39 1.54
C ILE A 53 -12.02 1.06 1.11
N GLN A 54 -11.80 0.16 2.05
CA GLN A 54 -11.10 -1.10 1.80
C GLN A 54 -11.87 -2.04 0.88
N ARG A 55 -13.21 -2.04 0.93
CA ARG A 55 -14.03 -2.84 0.03
C ARG A 55 -14.01 -2.35 -1.42
N ASN A 56 -13.66 -1.08 -1.62
CA ASN A 56 -13.70 -0.44 -2.92
C ASN A 56 -12.31 0.02 -3.38
N TYR A 57 -11.27 -0.66 -2.91
CA TYR A 57 -9.88 -0.34 -3.16
C TYR A 57 -9.30 -1.28 -4.22
N GLU A 58 -8.83 -0.72 -5.33
CA GLU A 58 -8.33 -1.51 -6.46
C GLU A 58 -7.37 -0.69 -7.35
N PRO A 59 -6.56 -1.34 -8.19
CA PRO A 59 -5.71 -0.63 -9.16
C PRO A 59 -6.45 -0.37 -10.47
N ASP A 60 -6.04 0.69 -11.16
CA ASP A 60 -6.39 0.88 -12.57
C ASP A 60 -5.39 0.15 -13.50
N ALA A 61 -5.59 0.27 -14.80
CA ALA A 61 -4.74 -0.40 -15.78
C ALA A 61 -3.29 0.08 -15.77
N ALA A 62 -3.03 1.29 -15.26
CA ALA A 62 -1.68 1.87 -15.17
C ALA A 62 -0.98 1.53 -13.84
N GLY A 63 -1.65 0.81 -12.94
CA GLY A 63 -1.08 0.48 -11.63
C GLY A 63 -1.27 1.56 -10.57
N GLN A 64 -2.13 2.54 -10.83
CA GLN A 64 -2.54 3.53 -9.83
C GLN A 64 -3.67 2.96 -9.00
N TRP A 65 -3.50 2.94 -7.68
CA TRP A 65 -4.52 2.40 -6.78
C TRP A 65 -5.48 3.50 -6.35
N PHE A 66 -6.76 3.18 -6.29
CA PHE A 66 -7.82 4.13 -5.96
C PHE A 66 -8.91 3.49 -5.13
N PHE A 67 -9.62 4.33 -4.42
CA PHE A 67 -10.86 4.00 -3.73
C PHE A 67 -12.02 4.53 -4.58
N GLN A 68 -12.95 3.66 -4.95
CA GLN A 68 -14.13 4.05 -5.73
C GLN A 68 -15.19 4.60 -4.78
N ASN A 69 -15.36 5.92 -4.81
CA ASN A 69 -16.35 6.62 -4.01
C ASN A 69 -17.53 7.03 -4.90
N GLY A 70 -18.54 6.13 -5.04
CA GLY A 70 -19.62 6.35 -5.99
C GLY A 70 -19.04 6.54 -7.40
N PRO A 71 -19.37 7.66 -8.08
CA PRO A 71 -18.85 7.91 -9.43
C PRO A 71 -17.40 8.43 -9.45
N GLN A 72 -16.83 8.79 -8.28
CA GLN A 72 -15.52 9.41 -8.20
C GLN A 72 -14.45 8.37 -7.85
N ARG A 73 -13.32 8.42 -8.54
CA ARG A 73 -12.11 7.72 -8.14
C ARG A 73 -11.29 8.63 -7.24
N VAL A 74 -10.95 8.14 -6.05
CA VAL A 74 -10.05 8.80 -5.12
C VAL A 74 -8.74 8.06 -5.14
N TYR A 75 -7.74 8.60 -5.83
CA TYR A 75 -6.43 7.96 -5.96
C TYR A 75 -5.65 8.05 -4.66
N VAL A 76 -4.88 7.00 -4.38
CA VAL A 76 -4.21 6.80 -3.10
C VAL A 76 -2.72 7.06 -3.22
N GLU A 77 -2.19 7.94 -2.36
CA GLU A 77 -0.76 8.14 -2.19
C GLU A 77 -0.21 7.05 -1.28
N LEU A 78 0.85 6.37 -1.71
CA LEU A 78 1.41 5.23 -0.99
C LEU A 78 2.72 5.61 -0.30
N GLU A 79 2.84 5.33 0.99
CA GLU A 79 4.11 5.46 1.69
C GLU A 79 5.08 4.35 1.26
N ALA A 80 4.58 3.15 1.01
CA ALA A 80 5.37 2.01 0.59
C ALA A 80 4.76 1.31 -0.62
N THR A 81 3.79 0.44 -0.40
CA THR A 81 3.21 -0.45 -1.42
C THR A 81 1.69 -0.39 -1.38
N PRO A 82 0.99 -0.83 -2.44
CA PRO A 82 -0.47 -0.81 -2.44
C PRO A 82 -1.11 -1.77 -1.44
N LEU A 83 -0.46 -2.91 -1.15
CA LEU A 83 -0.95 -3.86 -0.17
C LEU A 83 0.06 -3.97 0.97
N ILE A 84 -0.43 -4.15 2.19
CA ILE A 84 0.41 -4.38 3.36
C ILE A 84 0.02 -5.74 3.92
N TRP A 85 0.99 -6.66 3.96
CA TRP A 85 0.72 -8.04 4.32
C TRP A 85 0.78 -8.27 5.82
N ARG A 86 -0.22 -9.00 6.34
CA ARG A 86 -0.21 -9.54 7.68
C ARG A 86 0.02 -11.04 7.58
N ILE A 87 0.85 -11.57 8.47
CA ILE A 87 1.26 -12.96 8.47
C ILE A 87 0.78 -13.60 9.76
N SER A 88 0.02 -14.69 9.64
CA SER A 88 -0.46 -15.47 10.80
C SER A 88 0.59 -16.51 11.22
N ASP A 89 0.43 -17.09 12.41
CA ASP A 89 1.40 -18.04 12.96
C ASP A 89 1.56 -19.31 12.11
N ASP A 90 0.55 -19.66 11.33
CA ASP A 90 0.62 -20.78 10.37
C ASP A 90 1.18 -20.35 9.00
N PHE A 91 1.71 -19.11 8.91
CA PHE A 91 2.25 -18.48 7.71
C PHE A 91 1.22 -18.17 6.64
N SER A 92 -0.05 -18.22 6.94
CA SER A 92 -1.10 -17.73 6.05
C SER A 92 -1.00 -16.21 5.92
N ILE A 93 -1.37 -15.69 4.73
CA ILE A 93 -1.17 -14.30 4.34
C ILE A 93 -2.52 -13.67 4.07
N HIS A 94 -2.73 -12.48 4.61
CA HIS A 94 -3.84 -11.61 4.20
C HIS A 94 -3.35 -10.17 4.12
N ASP A 95 -4.00 -9.37 3.30
CA ASP A 95 -3.61 -7.96 3.18
C ASP A 95 -4.25 -7.11 4.30
N HIS A 96 -3.94 -5.81 4.30
CA HIS A 96 -4.47 -4.88 5.31
C HIS A 96 -5.98 -4.68 5.21
N THR A 97 -6.60 -5.08 4.10
CA THR A 97 -8.07 -5.06 3.95
C THR A 97 -8.73 -6.35 4.42
N GLY A 98 -7.94 -7.35 4.82
CA GLY A 98 -8.41 -8.63 5.31
C GLY A 98 -8.56 -9.71 4.23
N LYS A 99 -8.20 -9.43 2.98
CA LYS A 99 -8.31 -10.42 1.90
C LYS A 99 -7.15 -11.40 1.95
N PRO A 100 -7.41 -12.74 1.88
CA PRO A 100 -6.36 -13.73 1.86
C PRO A 100 -5.60 -13.71 0.52
N ALA A 101 -4.34 -14.13 0.56
CA ALA A 101 -3.49 -14.21 -0.61
C ALA A 101 -2.51 -15.38 -0.52
N HIS A 102 -1.98 -15.79 -1.66
CA HIS A 102 -0.99 -16.85 -1.77
C HIS A 102 0.30 -16.28 -2.37
N MET A 103 1.41 -16.51 -1.68
CA MET A 103 2.72 -16.02 -2.10
C MET A 103 3.19 -16.68 -3.40
N GLN A 104 3.71 -15.88 -4.31
CA GLN A 104 4.40 -16.32 -5.52
C GLN A 104 5.89 -16.08 -5.42
N ARG A 105 6.31 -14.92 -4.89
CA ARG A 105 7.71 -14.57 -4.67
C ARG A 105 7.87 -13.79 -3.37
N CYS A 106 9.03 -13.95 -2.73
CA CYS A 106 9.44 -13.22 -1.56
C CYS A 106 10.71 -12.43 -1.90
N LEU A 107 10.76 -11.15 -1.54
CA LEU A 107 11.88 -10.27 -1.84
C LEU A 107 12.35 -9.53 -0.60
N LEU A 108 13.67 -9.30 -0.52
CA LEU A 108 14.30 -8.57 0.58
C LEU A 108 15.08 -7.40 -0.01
N ASP A 109 14.80 -6.18 0.41
CA ASP A 109 15.50 -5.01 -0.11
C ASP A 109 16.78 -4.71 0.69
N GLU A 110 17.53 -3.68 0.24
CA GLU A 110 18.80 -3.25 0.85
C GLU A 110 18.63 -2.68 2.27
N HIS A 111 17.41 -2.39 2.69
CA HIS A 111 17.09 -1.85 4.02
C HIS A 111 16.57 -2.93 4.98
N GLY A 112 16.47 -4.18 4.53
CA GLY A 112 15.93 -5.27 5.33
C GLY A 112 14.42 -5.36 5.34
N HIS A 113 13.72 -4.67 4.44
CA HIS A 113 12.28 -4.78 4.29
C HIS A 113 11.93 -5.99 3.44
N LEU A 114 10.92 -6.73 3.86
CA LEU A 114 10.46 -7.93 3.18
C LEU A 114 9.16 -7.65 2.44
N TYR A 115 9.10 -8.12 1.20
CA TYR A 115 7.95 -7.92 0.31
C TYR A 115 7.48 -9.27 -0.22
N LEU A 116 6.19 -9.38 -0.48
CA LEU A 116 5.62 -10.56 -1.14
C LEU A 116 4.88 -10.13 -2.40
N GLN A 117 5.17 -10.80 -3.51
CA GLN A 117 4.31 -10.82 -4.68
C GLN A 117 3.35 -11.99 -4.51
N THR A 118 2.06 -11.74 -4.64
CA THR A 118 1.02 -12.74 -4.47
C THR A 118 0.10 -12.80 -5.68
N ASN A 119 -0.85 -13.73 -5.65
CA ASN A 119 -1.89 -13.82 -6.65
C ASN A 119 -2.82 -12.59 -6.70
N THR A 120 -2.85 -11.77 -5.64
CA THR A 120 -3.71 -10.58 -5.58
C THR A 120 -2.95 -9.26 -5.75
N GLY A 121 -1.63 -9.26 -5.70
CA GLY A 121 -0.81 -8.07 -5.89
C GLY A 121 0.47 -8.09 -5.09
N PHE A 122 1.14 -6.93 -5.06
CA PHE A 122 2.44 -6.75 -4.44
C PHE A 122 2.33 -5.92 -3.16
N GLY A 123 3.07 -6.30 -2.13
CA GLY A 123 3.04 -5.57 -0.87
C GLY A 123 4.22 -5.80 0.04
N LEU A 124 4.33 -4.90 1.01
CA LEU A 124 5.31 -4.94 2.11
C LEU A 124 4.74 -5.79 3.25
N VAL A 125 5.57 -6.61 3.87
CA VAL A 125 5.19 -7.30 5.11
C VAL A 125 5.18 -6.29 6.26
N HIS A 126 4.07 -6.25 7.00
CA HIS A 126 3.91 -5.36 8.15
C HIS A 126 5.05 -5.58 9.16
N THR A 127 5.60 -4.49 9.69
CA THR A 127 6.76 -4.57 10.61
C THR A 127 6.49 -5.42 11.85
N MET A 128 5.25 -5.46 12.33
CA MET A 128 4.89 -6.30 13.48
C MET A 128 4.95 -7.79 13.20
N ASP A 129 4.92 -8.20 11.94
CA ASP A 129 4.94 -9.61 11.54
C ASP A 129 6.30 -10.07 11.01
N MET A 130 7.34 -9.23 11.13
CA MET A 130 8.67 -9.57 10.64
C MET A 130 9.28 -10.77 11.37
N ALA A 131 9.00 -10.94 12.66
CA ALA A 131 9.48 -12.13 13.39
C ALA A 131 8.84 -13.41 12.84
N CYS A 132 7.54 -13.36 12.54
CA CYS A 132 6.81 -14.48 11.93
C CYS A 132 7.35 -14.78 10.53
N ALA A 133 7.58 -13.77 9.73
CA ALA A 133 8.17 -13.89 8.40
C ALA A 133 9.58 -14.49 8.46
N ALA A 134 10.40 -14.05 9.43
CA ALA A 134 11.73 -14.60 9.65
C ALA A 134 11.68 -16.10 9.97
N ASN A 135 10.71 -16.53 10.76
CA ASN A 135 10.51 -17.96 11.04
C ASN A 135 10.19 -18.75 9.78
N ALA A 136 9.39 -18.19 8.86
CA ALA A 136 9.10 -18.86 7.59
C ALA A 136 10.37 -19.03 6.73
N VAL A 137 11.25 -18.03 6.73
CA VAL A 137 12.54 -18.10 6.04
C VAL A 137 13.44 -19.14 6.69
N GLU A 138 13.56 -19.12 8.01
CA GLU A 138 14.41 -20.07 8.76
C GLU A 138 13.94 -21.53 8.60
N GLN A 139 12.64 -21.74 8.43
CA GLN A 139 12.07 -23.08 8.19
C GLN A 139 12.10 -23.48 6.71
N ASN A 140 12.75 -22.70 5.85
CA ASN A 140 12.85 -22.93 4.40
C ASN A 140 11.50 -22.96 3.68
N ARG A 141 10.49 -22.27 4.23
CA ARG A 141 9.19 -22.10 3.57
C ARG A 141 9.21 -20.94 2.60
N TRP A 142 9.94 -19.87 2.92
CA TRP A 142 10.11 -18.69 2.09
C TRP A 142 11.58 -18.53 1.71
N HIS A 143 11.82 -18.18 0.44
CA HIS A 143 13.17 -18.05 -0.12
C HIS A 143 13.34 -16.62 -0.66
N PRO A 144 13.73 -15.64 0.18
CA PRO A 144 13.79 -14.25 -0.25
C PRO A 144 14.87 -14.06 -1.32
N LEU A 145 14.48 -13.33 -2.38
CA LEU A 145 15.37 -12.88 -3.44
C LEU A 145 15.78 -11.44 -3.15
N ASP A 146 17.01 -11.07 -3.49
CA ASP A 146 17.48 -9.71 -3.32
C ASP A 146 16.72 -8.74 -4.23
N ALA A 147 16.43 -7.58 -3.71
CA ALA A 147 15.74 -6.52 -4.44
C ALA A 147 16.30 -5.14 -4.07
N VAL A 148 16.10 -4.18 -4.95
CA VAL A 148 16.43 -2.77 -4.71
C VAL A 148 15.12 -2.00 -4.58
N ALA A 149 14.93 -1.33 -3.44
CA ALA A 149 13.67 -0.66 -3.12
C ALA A 149 13.19 0.30 -4.24
N ALA A 150 14.12 1.06 -4.81
CA ALA A 150 13.79 2.03 -5.86
C ALA A 150 13.25 1.40 -7.15
N ASP A 151 13.54 0.12 -7.39
CA ASP A 151 13.13 -0.58 -8.61
C ASP A 151 11.75 -1.27 -8.47
N LEU A 152 11.24 -1.41 -7.25
CA LEU A 152 10.03 -2.18 -6.99
C LEU A 152 8.78 -1.63 -7.70
N PRO A 153 8.52 -0.31 -7.72
CA PRO A 153 7.34 0.20 -8.43
C PRO A 153 7.30 -0.19 -9.91
N SER A 154 8.39 -0.03 -10.64
CA SER A 154 8.41 -0.39 -12.06
C SER A 154 8.43 -1.90 -12.26
N GLN A 155 9.12 -2.64 -11.40
CA GLN A 155 9.21 -4.11 -11.50
C GLN A 155 7.86 -4.77 -11.25
N PHE A 156 7.06 -4.25 -10.31
CA PHE A 156 5.79 -4.84 -9.93
C PHE A 156 4.56 -4.03 -10.37
N GLY A 157 4.77 -2.98 -11.16
CA GLY A 157 3.71 -2.29 -11.87
C GLY A 157 2.74 -1.51 -11.01
N TYR A 158 3.22 -0.81 -9.98
CA TYR A 158 2.38 0.10 -9.20
C TYR A 158 2.96 1.51 -9.17
N VAL A 159 2.09 2.50 -8.97
CA VAL A 159 2.43 3.92 -8.94
C VAL A 159 2.35 4.43 -7.50
N PRO A 160 3.50 4.78 -6.86
CA PRO A 160 3.48 5.26 -5.48
C PRO A 160 2.73 6.57 -5.29
N SER A 161 2.81 7.49 -6.28
CA SER A 161 2.14 8.79 -6.20
C SER A 161 1.37 9.09 -7.48
N PRO A 162 0.06 8.77 -7.53
CA PRO A 162 -0.79 9.17 -8.65
C PRO A 162 -0.83 10.69 -8.84
N GLN A 163 -0.77 11.48 -7.75
CA GLN A 163 -0.73 12.94 -7.82
C GLN A 163 0.50 13.44 -8.58
N THR A 164 1.69 12.89 -8.27
CA THR A 164 2.93 13.26 -8.96
C THR A 164 2.86 12.90 -10.44
N LEU A 165 2.34 11.72 -10.75
CA LEU A 165 2.19 11.28 -12.14
C LEU A 165 1.24 12.20 -12.91
N LYS A 166 0.11 12.60 -12.32
CA LYS A 166 -0.84 13.50 -12.95
C LYS A 166 -0.24 14.88 -13.24
N ASN A 167 0.63 15.37 -12.35
CA ASN A 167 1.22 16.71 -12.45
C ASN A 167 2.44 16.77 -13.39
N GLN A 168 2.81 15.68 -14.01
CA GLN A 168 3.87 15.61 -15.01
C GLN A 168 3.42 16.12 -16.37
#